data_d7b0b1130f053bcd007563cc0cf98d94
#
_entry.id   d7b0b1130f053bcd007563cc0cf98d94
#
_cell.length_a   1.000
_cell.length_b   1.000
_cell.length_c   1.000
_cell.angle_alpha   90.00
_cell.angle_beta   90.00
_cell.angle_gamma   90.00
#
_symmetry.space_group_name_H-M   'P 1'
#
loop_
_entity.id
_entity.type
_entity.pdbx_description
1 polymer ?
#
loop_
_entity_poly.entity_id
_entity_poly.type
_entity_poly.pdbx_seq_one_letter_code
_entity_poly.pdbx_strand_id
1 'polypeptide(L)'
;IFIPAFHSNIWFDESYSVAIANKSFGDIWTITGHDVHPALYYWMLHIIYLIFGSNILIYRLFSVLAIAILGIIGYTHIRKDFGEKTGILFSFFTYFLPIMNTYAQEIRMYSWTCLIVTMMAIYGYRFYKNIKQKEEKNKLKNLCLFGLFSICSCYIHYYALVTAGLINLVLLIYLIKNRKENKKDLRNFLILAAIQILLYIPWMIFFVVQLKQVGGGFWIQISLVGTTVDILSFQFKNQVDSNFMNDWKALIALIVSIAVYIYLIIKAYKLKKKESLKPVALSTG
;
A
#
# COMPACT_ATOMS: atom_id res chain seq x y z
N ILE A 1 2.28 -9.92 -18.01
CA ILE A 1 3.17 -9.29 -17.01
C ILE A 1 4.64 -9.59 -17.32
N PHE A 2 5.01 -10.85 -17.64
CA PHE A 2 6.43 -11.21 -17.84
C PHE A 2 7.02 -10.72 -19.18
N ILE A 3 6.28 -10.83 -20.28
CA ILE A 3 6.79 -10.57 -21.63
C ILE A 3 7.35 -9.14 -21.81
N PRO A 4 6.65 -8.08 -21.40
CA PRO A 4 7.15 -6.73 -21.55
C PRO A 4 8.41 -6.41 -20.72
N ALA A 5 8.64 -7.13 -19.61
CA ALA A 5 9.85 -6.94 -18.80
C ALA A 5 11.15 -7.22 -19.57
N PHE A 6 11.08 -7.99 -20.66
CA PHE A 6 12.25 -8.34 -21.48
C PHE A 6 12.59 -7.31 -22.56
N HIS A 7 11.66 -6.42 -22.94
CA HIS A 7 11.76 -5.63 -24.17
C HIS A 7 11.75 -4.12 -23.98
N SER A 8 11.49 -3.62 -22.77
CA SER A 8 11.45 -2.17 -22.54
C SER A 8 12.81 -1.60 -22.17
N ASN A 9 13.13 -0.40 -22.68
CA ASN A 9 14.27 0.37 -22.24
C ASN A 9 14.05 0.85 -20.80
N ILE A 10 15.14 1.06 -20.04
CA ILE A 10 15.08 1.72 -18.74
C ILE A 10 14.88 3.22 -18.93
N TRP A 11 14.05 3.82 -18.11
CA TRP A 11 13.85 5.26 -18.08
C TRP A 11 14.60 5.90 -16.90
N PHE A 12 14.56 7.23 -16.81
CA PHE A 12 15.42 7.99 -15.90
C PHE A 12 15.39 7.49 -14.45
N ASP A 13 14.18 7.30 -13.88
CA ASP A 13 14.05 6.86 -12.48
C ASP A 13 14.47 5.40 -12.25
N GLU A 14 14.33 4.54 -13.26
CA GLU A 14 14.85 3.16 -13.17
C GLU A 14 16.38 3.16 -13.17
N SER A 15 17.01 4.00 -14.02
CA SER A 15 18.48 4.13 -14.04
C SER A 15 19.02 4.65 -12.70
N TYR A 16 18.32 5.59 -12.06
CA TYR A 16 18.63 6.02 -10.70
C TYR A 16 18.57 4.87 -9.71
N SER A 17 17.50 4.06 -9.75
CA SER A 17 17.34 2.89 -8.87
C SER A 17 18.47 1.87 -9.05
N VAL A 18 18.85 1.59 -10.30
CA VAL A 18 19.96 0.68 -10.66
C VAL A 18 21.30 1.23 -10.16
N ALA A 19 21.55 2.54 -10.34
CA ALA A 19 22.77 3.18 -9.88
C ALA A 19 22.92 3.15 -8.35
N ILE A 20 21.85 3.30 -7.61
CA ILE A 20 21.86 3.22 -6.14
C ILE A 20 22.00 1.78 -5.65
N ALA A 21 21.43 0.81 -6.33
CA ALA A 21 21.45 -0.59 -5.91
C ALA A 21 22.87 -1.15 -5.71
N ASN A 22 23.89 -0.61 -6.40
CA ASN A 22 25.29 -1.05 -6.27
C ASN A 22 26.08 -0.34 -5.15
N LYS A 23 25.45 0.56 -4.40
CA LYS A 23 26.08 1.27 -3.27
C LYS A 23 25.94 0.47 -1.98
N SER A 24 26.76 0.79 -0.97
CA SER A 24 26.62 0.18 0.37
C SER A 24 25.31 0.57 1.04
N PHE A 25 24.86 -0.20 2.04
CA PHE A 25 23.67 0.13 2.84
C PHE A 25 23.74 1.53 3.46
N GLY A 26 24.94 1.96 3.93
CA GLY A 26 25.15 3.28 4.49
C GLY A 26 25.07 4.39 3.47
N ASP A 27 25.69 4.19 2.28
CA ASP A 27 25.61 5.15 1.18
C ASP A 27 24.16 5.28 0.68
N ILE A 28 23.44 4.16 0.52
CA ILE A 28 22.03 4.17 0.16
C ILE A 28 21.22 5.01 1.13
N TRP A 29 21.43 4.81 2.44
CA TRP A 29 20.75 5.59 3.47
C TRP A 29 21.02 7.09 3.33
N THR A 30 22.27 7.47 3.13
CA THR A 30 22.66 8.88 2.99
C THR A 30 22.16 9.49 1.69
N ILE A 31 22.32 8.79 0.56
CA ILE A 31 21.91 9.29 -0.77
C ILE A 31 20.39 9.48 -0.78
N THR A 32 19.62 8.47 -0.37
CA THR A 32 18.16 8.54 -0.37
C THR A 32 17.65 9.53 0.67
N GLY A 33 18.38 9.76 1.76
CA GLY A 33 18.06 10.81 2.75
C GLY A 33 18.11 12.23 2.17
N HIS A 34 18.89 12.47 1.11
CA HIS A 34 18.99 13.75 0.40
C HIS A 34 18.17 13.78 -0.92
N ASP A 35 17.46 12.69 -1.23
CA ASP A 35 16.50 12.59 -2.33
C ASP A 35 15.07 12.77 -1.79
N VAL A 36 14.06 12.25 -2.48
CA VAL A 36 12.62 12.36 -2.14
C VAL A 36 11.99 11.00 -1.80
N HIS A 37 12.78 9.95 -1.63
CA HIS A 37 12.30 8.60 -1.38
C HIS A 37 12.99 7.94 -0.18
N PRO A 38 12.26 7.14 0.64
CA PRO A 38 12.86 6.37 1.73
C PRO A 38 13.74 5.22 1.25
N ALA A 39 14.61 4.71 2.14
CA ALA A 39 15.71 3.81 1.80
C ALA A 39 15.32 2.34 1.55
N LEU A 40 14.18 1.85 2.09
CA LEU A 40 13.90 0.41 2.17
C LEU A 40 13.93 -0.29 0.80
N TYR A 41 13.28 0.30 -0.22
CA TYR A 41 13.27 -0.30 -1.54
C TYR A 41 14.67 -0.46 -2.13
N TYR A 42 15.52 0.54 -1.98
CA TYR A 42 16.88 0.51 -2.50
C TYR A 42 17.77 -0.48 -1.72
N TRP A 43 17.54 -0.67 -0.44
CA TRP A 43 18.17 -1.74 0.34
C TRP A 43 17.74 -3.13 -0.16
N MET A 44 16.47 -3.31 -0.51
CA MET A 44 15.99 -4.55 -1.11
C MET A 44 16.66 -4.80 -2.47
N LEU A 45 16.78 -3.78 -3.32
CA LEU A 45 17.51 -3.88 -4.59
C LEU A 45 19.00 -4.16 -4.39
N HIS A 46 19.63 -3.59 -3.38
CA HIS A 46 21.03 -3.88 -3.04
C HIS A 46 21.23 -5.35 -2.65
N ILE A 47 20.32 -5.95 -1.91
CA ILE A 47 20.37 -7.39 -1.62
C ILE A 47 20.29 -8.22 -2.92
N ILE A 48 19.40 -7.84 -3.85
CA ILE A 48 19.34 -8.47 -5.18
C ILE A 48 20.65 -8.28 -5.95
N TYR A 49 21.23 -7.08 -5.89
CA TYR A 49 22.53 -6.80 -6.49
C TYR A 49 23.65 -7.69 -5.93
N LEU A 50 23.71 -7.88 -4.62
CA LEU A 50 24.73 -8.72 -3.97
C LEU A 50 24.64 -10.20 -4.39
N ILE A 51 23.45 -10.68 -4.76
CA ILE A 51 23.21 -12.08 -5.15
C ILE A 51 23.43 -12.28 -6.65
N PHE A 52 22.95 -11.37 -7.49
CA PHE A 52 22.82 -11.55 -8.93
C PHE A 52 23.62 -10.54 -9.75
N GLY A 53 24.30 -9.58 -9.12
CA GLY A 53 24.96 -8.47 -9.79
C GLY A 53 23.98 -7.45 -10.39
N SER A 54 24.51 -6.53 -11.19
CA SER A 54 23.71 -5.50 -11.87
C SER A 54 23.05 -6.08 -13.12
N ASN A 55 21.80 -6.56 -12.98
CA ASN A 55 21.04 -7.13 -14.07
C ASN A 55 19.63 -6.53 -14.11
N ILE A 56 19.34 -5.76 -15.15
CA ILE A 56 18.07 -5.04 -15.36
C ILE A 56 16.87 -6.01 -15.33
N LEU A 57 17.01 -7.17 -16.00
CA LEU A 57 15.94 -8.15 -16.05
C LEU A 57 15.61 -8.67 -14.65
N ILE A 58 16.63 -8.99 -13.84
CA ILE A 58 16.42 -9.50 -12.48
C ILE A 58 15.75 -8.44 -11.59
N TYR A 59 16.14 -7.16 -11.71
CA TYR A 59 15.46 -6.08 -10.98
C TYR A 59 13.99 -5.93 -11.38
N ARG A 60 13.66 -6.08 -12.67
CA ARG A 60 12.26 -6.09 -13.14
C ARG A 60 11.51 -7.30 -12.63
N LEU A 61 12.10 -8.49 -12.71
CA LEU A 61 11.51 -9.71 -12.14
C LEU A 61 11.27 -9.59 -10.64
N PHE A 62 12.08 -8.83 -9.92
CA PHE A 62 11.86 -8.52 -8.52
C PHE A 62 10.59 -7.67 -8.31
N SER A 63 10.30 -6.72 -9.19
CA SER A 63 9.03 -5.98 -9.15
C SER A 63 7.83 -6.86 -9.56
N VAL A 64 8.00 -7.71 -10.59
CA VAL A 64 6.99 -8.71 -10.99
C VAL A 64 6.66 -9.66 -9.85
N LEU A 65 7.68 -10.09 -9.08
CA LEU A 65 7.50 -10.99 -7.92
C LEU A 65 6.56 -10.38 -6.89
N ALA A 66 6.65 -9.08 -6.61
CA ALA A 66 5.74 -8.41 -5.67
C ALA A 66 4.28 -8.49 -6.13
N ILE A 67 4.01 -8.26 -7.43
CA ILE A 67 2.65 -8.39 -8.00
C ILE A 67 2.19 -9.85 -8.03
N ALA A 68 3.08 -10.79 -8.33
CA ALA A 68 2.75 -12.23 -8.27
C ALA A 68 2.33 -12.65 -6.85
N ILE A 69 3.09 -12.24 -5.83
CA ILE A 69 2.75 -12.51 -4.43
C ILE A 69 1.42 -11.81 -4.07
N LEU A 70 1.22 -10.56 -4.50
CA LEU A 70 -0.02 -9.82 -4.22
C LEU A 70 -1.25 -10.55 -4.77
N GLY A 71 -1.18 -11.08 -5.99
CA GLY A 71 -2.27 -11.89 -6.55
C GLY A 71 -2.52 -13.18 -5.77
N ILE A 72 -1.44 -13.88 -5.32
CA ILE A 72 -1.54 -15.07 -4.46
C ILE A 72 -2.22 -14.73 -3.12
N ILE A 73 -1.97 -13.53 -2.57
CA ILE A 73 -2.62 -13.05 -1.34
C ILE A 73 -4.15 -12.97 -1.50
N GLY A 74 -4.64 -12.64 -2.70
CA GLY A 74 -6.08 -12.70 -3.01
C GLY A 74 -6.66 -14.08 -2.71
N TYR A 75 -6.01 -15.13 -3.18
CA TYR A 75 -6.46 -16.50 -2.97
C TYR A 75 -6.25 -17.00 -1.52
N THR A 76 -5.17 -16.60 -0.87
CA THR A 76 -4.80 -17.13 0.45
C THR A 76 -5.38 -16.31 1.62
N HIS A 77 -5.21 -15.00 1.61
CA HIS A 77 -5.56 -14.10 2.72
C HIS A 77 -6.94 -13.47 2.54
N ILE A 78 -7.18 -12.83 1.39
CA ILE A 78 -8.45 -12.13 1.10
C ILE A 78 -9.61 -13.13 1.03
N ARG A 79 -9.42 -14.26 0.36
CA ARG A 79 -10.40 -15.36 0.31
C ARG A 79 -10.82 -15.81 1.72
N LYS A 80 -9.85 -15.97 2.62
CA LYS A 80 -10.08 -16.41 3.99
C LYS A 80 -10.88 -15.40 4.81
N ASP A 81 -10.61 -14.11 4.64
CA ASP A 81 -11.20 -13.05 5.46
C ASP A 81 -12.52 -12.52 4.89
N PHE A 82 -12.68 -12.52 3.56
CA PHE A 82 -13.79 -11.87 2.85
C PHE A 82 -14.56 -12.81 1.89
N GLY A 83 -14.19 -14.07 1.85
CA GLY A 83 -14.86 -15.09 1.03
C GLY A 83 -14.25 -15.28 -0.36
N GLU A 84 -14.65 -16.39 -0.99
CA GLU A 84 -14.05 -16.88 -2.23
C GLU A 84 -14.17 -15.89 -3.40
N LYS A 85 -15.36 -15.36 -3.62
CA LYS A 85 -15.63 -14.40 -4.71
C LYS A 85 -14.73 -13.17 -4.60
N THR A 86 -14.56 -12.64 -3.38
CA THR A 86 -13.71 -11.47 -3.13
C THR A 86 -12.25 -11.80 -3.39
N GLY A 87 -11.79 -12.99 -2.96
CA GLY A 87 -10.42 -13.44 -3.21
C GLY A 87 -10.12 -13.60 -4.69
N ILE A 88 -11.01 -14.22 -5.45
CA ILE A 88 -10.86 -14.41 -6.91
C ILE A 88 -10.83 -13.05 -7.62
N LEU A 89 -11.77 -12.14 -7.29
CA LEU A 89 -11.82 -10.81 -7.89
C LEU A 89 -10.56 -10.00 -7.56
N PHE A 90 -10.07 -10.06 -6.33
CA PHE A 90 -8.83 -9.40 -5.95
C PHE A 90 -7.64 -9.89 -6.79
N SER A 91 -7.47 -11.22 -6.90
CA SER A 91 -6.40 -11.82 -7.72
C SER A 91 -6.55 -11.46 -9.19
N PHE A 92 -7.78 -11.50 -9.71
CA PHE A 92 -8.08 -11.13 -11.09
C PHE A 92 -7.68 -9.67 -11.37
N PHE A 93 -8.16 -8.72 -10.57
CA PHE A 93 -7.81 -7.31 -10.76
C PHE A 93 -6.32 -7.04 -10.56
N THR A 94 -5.66 -7.72 -9.62
CA THR A 94 -4.21 -7.59 -9.43
C THR A 94 -3.43 -7.97 -10.67
N TYR A 95 -3.86 -9.01 -11.41
CA TYR A 95 -3.14 -9.47 -12.58
C TYR A 95 -3.57 -8.82 -13.89
N PHE A 96 -4.80 -8.30 -13.98
CA PHE A 96 -5.37 -7.85 -15.26
C PHE A 96 -5.62 -6.35 -15.35
N LEU A 97 -5.55 -5.58 -14.25
CA LEU A 97 -5.62 -4.13 -14.36
C LEU A 97 -4.40 -3.59 -15.12
N PRO A 98 -4.58 -2.74 -16.15
CA PRO A 98 -3.50 -2.22 -16.97
C PRO A 98 -2.39 -1.55 -16.14
N ILE A 99 -2.78 -0.72 -15.18
CA ILE A 99 -1.84 -0.01 -14.31
C ILE A 99 -0.96 -0.95 -13.48
N MET A 100 -1.50 -2.10 -13.04
CA MET A 100 -0.72 -3.10 -12.31
C MET A 100 0.34 -3.74 -13.19
N ASN A 101 0.05 -3.94 -14.50
CA ASN A 101 1.02 -4.43 -15.47
C ASN A 101 2.15 -3.42 -15.72
N THR A 102 1.83 -2.12 -15.77
CA THR A 102 2.82 -1.05 -15.91
C THR A 102 3.79 -1.07 -14.74
N TYR A 103 3.29 -0.97 -13.51
CA TYR A 103 4.15 -0.93 -12.32
C TYR A 103 4.83 -2.26 -11.99
N ALA A 104 4.30 -3.39 -12.48
CA ALA A 104 4.97 -4.69 -12.33
C ALA A 104 6.33 -4.75 -13.02
N GLN A 105 6.57 -3.92 -14.04
CA GLN A 105 7.79 -3.96 -14.84
C GLN A 105 8.80 -2.89 -14.45
N GLU A 106 8.38 -1.90 -13.68
CA GLU A 106 9.24 -0.80 -13.28
C GLU A 106 10.21 -1.21 -12.15
N ILE A 107 11.47 -0.82 -12.29
CA ILE A 107 12.49 -0.93 -11.22
C ILE A 107 12.27 0.23 -10.23
N ARG A 108 11.05 0.28 -9.66
CA ARG A 108 10.61 1.27 -8.69
C ARG A 108 9.85 0.60 -7.55
N MET A 109 9.70 1.31 -6.45
CA MET A 109 9.13 0.81 -5.20
C MET A 109 7.64 0.46 -5.28
N TYR A 110 6.90 0.85 -6.32
CA TYR A 110 5.44 0.84 -6.35
C TYR A 110 4.80 -0.54 -6.14
N SER A 111 5.32 -1.57 -6.81
CA SER A 111 4.83 -2.95 -6.66
C SER A 111 5.00 -3.47 -5.24
N TRP A 112 6.17 -3.27 -4.65
CA TRP A 112 6.45 -3.65 -3.26
C TRP A 112 5.67 -2.82 -2.26
N THR A 113 5.46 -1.53 -2.53
CA THR A 113 4.62 -0.66 -1.72
C THR A 113 3.18 -1.19 -1.68
N CYS A 114 2.63 -1.55 -2.84
CA CYS A 114 1.27 -2.11 -2.93
C CYS A 114 1.14 -3.41 -2.11
N LEU A 115 2.12 -4.32 -2.21
CA LEU A 115 2.17 -5.55 -1.44
C LEU A 115 2.24 -5.29 0.07
N ILE A 116 3.18 -4.45 0.50
CA ILE A 116 3.42 -4.16 1.93
C ILE A 116 2.20 -3.48 2.56
N VAL A 117 1.63 -2.48 1.89
CA VAL A 117 0.42 -1.76 2.38
C VAL A 117 -0.79 -2.71 2.43
N THR A 118 -0.93 -3.60 1.45
CA THR A 118 -2.00 -4.61 1.47
C THR A 118 -1.85 -5.56 2.66
N MET A 119 -0.64 -6.03 2.94
CA MET A 119 -0.38 -6.89 4.10
C MET A 119 -0.64 -6.15 5.42
N MET A 120 -0.22 -4.88 5.52
CA MET A 120 -0.53 -4.03 6.66
C MET A 120 -2.05 -3.92 6.87
N ALA A 121 -2.81 -3.64 5.82
CA ALA A 121 -4.27 -3.52 5.91
C ALA A 121 -4.94 -4.84 6.34
N ILE A 122 -4.48 -5.97 5.80
CA ILE A 122 -5.00 -7.30 6.18
C ILE A 122 -4.76 -7.57 7.67
N TYR A 123 -3.54 -7.36 8.17
CA TYR A 123 -3.24 -7.65 9.57
C TYR A 123 -3.87 -6.63 10.53
N GLY A 124 -3.98 -5.37 10.12
CA GLY A 124 -4.76 -4.37 10.86
C GLY A 124 -6.25 -4.76 10.97
N TYR A 125 -6.85 -5.21 9.86
CA TYR A 125 -8.22 -5.72 9.85
C TYR A 125 -8.38 -6.98 10.73
N ARG A 126 -7.45 -7.95 10.66
CA ARG A 126 -7.48 -9.15 11.48
C ARG A 126 -7.36 -8.82 12.97
N PHE A 127 -6.47 -7.90 13.33
CA PHE A 127 -6.36 -7.41 14.70
C PHE A 127 -7.66 -6.76 15.17
N TYR A 128 -8.25 -5.85 14.38
CA TYR A 128 -9.56 -5.27 14.66
C TYR A 128 -10.64 -6.34 14.84
N LYS A 129 -10.69 -7.35 13.95
CA LYS A 129 -11.65 -8.46 14.01
C LYS A 129 -11.50 -9.28 15.29
N ASN A 130 -10.26 -9.61 15.68
CA ASN A 130 -9.99 -10.32 16.94
C ASN A 130 -10.52 -9.55 18.15
N ILE A 131 -10.34 -8.23 18.20
CA ILE A 131 -10.86 -7.40 19.28
C ILE A 131 -12.41 -7.44 19.28
N LYS A 132 -13.01 -7.19 18.13
CA LYS A 132 -14.49 -7.14 17.99
C LYS A 132 -15.16 -8.47 18.34
N GLN A 133 -14.54 -9.59 18.00
CA GLN A 133 -15.03 -10.94 18.26
C GLN A 133 -14.56 -11.51 19.59
N LYS A 134 -13.77 -10.76 20.38
CA LYS A 134 -13.15 -11.20 21.66
C LYS A 134 -12.32 -12.50 21.48
N GLU A 135 -11.69 -12.65 20.31
CA GLU A 135 -10.88 -13.81 19.96
C GLU A 135 -9.41 -13.58 20.32
N GLU A 136 -8.86 -14.38 21.24
CA GLU A 136 -7.45 -14.26 21.65
C GLU A 136 -6.49 -14.95 20.68
N LYS A 137 -6.97 -15.94 19.92
CA LYS A 137 -6.16 -16.71 18.97
C LYS A 137 -5.56 -15.77 17.92
N ASN A 138 -4.26 -15.80 17.77
CA ASN A 138 -3.48 -15.02 16.81
C ASN A 138 -3.58 -13.48 16.98
N LYS A 139 -4.25 -12.94 17.99
CA LYS A 139 -4.43 -11.50 18.16
C LYS A 139 -3.10 -10.76 18.27
N LEU A 140 -2.20 -11.22 19.14
CA LEU A 140 -0.87 -10.64 19.29
C LEU A 140 -0.04 -10.79 18.00
N LYS A 141 -0.08 -11.96 17.35
CA LYS A 141 0.57 -12.18 16.05
C LYS A 141 0.10 -11.17 15.00
N ASN A 142 -1.23 -10.96 14.90
CA ASN A 142 -1.79 -10.02 13.94
C ASN A 142 -1.36 -8.57 14.26
N LEU A 143 -1.29 -8.20 15.53
CA LEU A 143 -0.78 -6.90 15.96
C LEU A 143 0.70 -6.72 15.59
N CYS A 144 1.55 -7.72 15.85
CA CYS A 144 2.97 -7.66 15.53
C CYS A 144 3.21 -7.58 14.02
N LEU A 145 2.48 -8.36 13.21
CA LEU A 145 2.59 -8.32 11.76
C LEU A 145 2.04 -7.00 11.19
N PHE A 146 0.96 -6.46 11.76
CA PHE A 146 0.51 -5.10 11.44
C PHE A 146 1.63 -4.08 11.70
N GLY A 147 2.28 -4.15 12.86
CA GLY A 147 3.38 -3.27 13.21
C GLY A 147 4.58 -3.37 12.26
N LEU A 148 4.97 -4.59 11.91
CA LEU A 148 6.05 -4.85 10.97
C LEU A 148 5.75 -4.22 9.60
N PHE A 149 4.59 -4.52 9.01
CA PHE A 149 4.23 -3.96 7.71
C PHE A 149 3.96 -2.45 7.76
N SER A 150 3.52 -1.92 8.91
CA SER A 150 3.36 -0.49 9.11
C SER A 150 4.70 0.24 9.07
N ILE A 151 5.72 -0.25 9.79
CA ILE A 151 7.05 0.36 9.74
C ILE A 151 7.73 0.19 8.37
N CYS A 152 7.57 -0.97 7.72
CA CYS A 152 8.03 -1.16 6.34
C CYS A 152 7.35 -0.17 5.38
N SER A 153 6.05 0.11 5.55
CA SER A 153 5.31 1.11 4.78
C SER A 153 5.92 2.52 4.94
N CYS A 154 6.34 2.88 6.15
CA CYS A 154 6.98 4.17 6.41
C CYS A 154 8.34 4.31 5.70
N TYR A 155 9.08 3.22 5.55
CA TYR A 155 10.41 3.22 4.96
C TYR A 155 10.44 2.91 3.46
N ILE A 156 9.31 2.52 2.85
CA ILE A 156 9.27 2.19 1.42
C ILE A 156 8.77 3.35 0.56
N HIS A 157 7.77 4.12 1.04
CA HIS A 157 7.20 5.24 0.27
C HIS A 157 6.41 6.21 1.16
N TYR A 158 6.47 7.51 0.92
CA TYR A 158 5.79 8.50 1.76
C TYR A 158 4.26 8.44 1.71
N TYR A 159 3.65 8.09 0.58
CA TYR A 159 2.21 7.84 0.55
C TYR A 159 1.82 6.59 1.38
N ALA A 160 2.70 5.61 1.46
CA ALA A 160 2.49 4.46 2.34
C ALA A 160 2.65 4.83 3.83
N LEU A 161 3.55 5.78 4.17
CA LEU A 161 3.64 6.38 5.51
C LEU A 161 2.31 7.04 5.91
N VAL A 162 1.73 7.87 5.01
CA VAL A 162 0.42 8.50 5.27
C VAL A 162 -0.66 7.44 5.48
N THR A 163 -0.69 6.41 4.62
CA THR A 163 -1.65 5.31 4.73
C THR A 163 -1.47 4.55 6.06
N ALA A 164 -0.23 4.28 6.47
CA ALA A 164 0.07 3.65 7.75
C ALA A 164 -0.40 4.52 8.92
N GLY A 165 -0.15 5.83 8.87
CA GLY A 165 -0.63 6.79 9.86
C GLY A 165 -2.16 6.77 9.99
N LEU A 166 -2.88 6.79 8.87
CA LEU A 166 -4.35 6.75 8.86
C LEU A 166 -4.91 5.44 9.44
N ILE A 167 -4.34 4.28 9.07
CA ILE A 167 -4.80 3.00 9.61
C ILE A 167 -4.50 2.90 11.12
N ASN A 168 -3.31 3.32 11.57
CA ASN A 168 -2.97 3.40 12.98
C ASN A 168 -3.95 4.31 13.75
N LEU A 169 -4.28 5.48 13.18
CA LEU A 169 -5.23 6.42 13.79
C LEU A 169 -6.64 5.82 13.92
N VAL A 170 -7.14 5.15 12.88
CA VAL A 170 -8.46 4.49 12.91
C VAL A 170 -8.50 3.41 13.98
N LEU A 171 -7.47 2.56 14.08
CA LEU A 171 -7.37 1.52 15.10
C LEU A 171 -7.28 2.13 16.51
N LEU A 172 -6.49 3.19 16.68
CA LEU A 172 -6.35 3.92 17.96
C LEU A 172 -7.70 4.50 18.41
N ILE A 173 -8.41 5.19 17.52
CA ILE A 173 -9.74 5.76 17.82
C ILE A 173 -10.72 4.66 18.24
N TYR A 174 -10.71 3.52 17.53
CA TYR A 174 -11.56 2.38 17.88
C TYR A 174 -11.23 1.84 19.28
N LEU A 175 -9.94 1.65 19.60
CA LEU A 175 -9.48 1.16 20.89
C LEU A 175 -9.80 2.14 22.04
N ILE A 176 -9.64 3.44 21.81
CA ILE A 176 -9.96 4.48 22.81
C ILE A 176 -11.48 4.49 23.09
N LYS A 177 -12.32 4.45 22.05
CA LYS A 177 -13.78 4.42 22.20
C LYS A 177 -14.24 3.19 22.99
N ASN A 178 -13.57 2.05 22.83
CA ASN A 178 -13.91 0.78 23.48
C ASN A 178 -12.95 0.43 24.63
N ARG A 179 -12.25 1.42 25.22
CA ARG A 179 -11.17 1.21 26.21
C ARG A 179 -11.59 0.47 27.47
N LYS A 180 -12.85 0.60 27.89
CA LYS A 180 -13.36 -0.07 29.10
C LYS A 180 -13.26 -1.59 28.99
N GLU A 181 -13.52 -2.14 27.78
CA GLU A 181 -13.50 -3.58 27.53
C GLU A 181 -12.14 -4.08 27.03
N ASN A 182 -11.33 -3.21 26.40
CA ASN A 182 -10.11 -3.59 25.66
C ASN A 182 -8.84 -2.92 26.21
N LYS A 183 -8.71 -2.76 27.53
CA LYS A 183 -7.55 -2.10 28.16
C LYS A 183 -6.21 -2.73 27.79
N LYS A 184 -6.14 -4.07 27.75
CA LYS A 184 -4.93 -4.82 27.40
C LYS A 184 -4.55 -4.58 25.93
N ASP A 185 -5.53 -4.60 25.03
CA ASP A 185 -5.29 -4.40 23.60
C ASP A 185 -4.86 -2.97 23.28
N LEU A 186 -5.47 -1.98 23.94
CA LEU A 186 -5.06 -0.58 23.84
C LEU A 186 -3.60 -0.40 24.32
N ARG A 187 -3.23 -0.97 25.49
CA ARG A 187 -1.86 -0.92 25.98
C ARG A 187 -0.88 -1.54 25.00
N ASN A 188 -1.16 -2.74 24.50
CA ASN A 188 -0.30 -3.43 23.54
C ASN A 188 -0.16 -2.65 22.23
N PHE A 189 -1.24 -2.04 21.75
CA PHE A 189 -1.22 -1.17 20.58
C PHE A 189 -0.37 0.09 20.81
N LEU A 190 -0.50 0.75 21.97
CA LEU A 190 0.30 1.93 22.31
C LEU A 190 1.80 1.60 22.42
N ILE A 191 2.15 0.44 22.98
CA ILE A 191 3.54 -0.05 23.00
C ILE A 191 4.05 -0.24 21.57
N LEU A 192 3.26 -0.89 20.70
CA LEU A 192 3.62 -1.06 19.30
C LEU A 192 3.80 0.29 18.58
N ALA A 193 2.89 1.22 18.77
CA ALA A 193 2.96 2.56 18.19
C ALA A 193 4.23 3.31 18.66
N ALA A 194 4.56 3.21 19.94
CA ALA A 194 5.81 3.78 20.48
C ALA A 194 7.06 3.15 19.82
N ILE A 195 7.08 1.83 19.64
CA ILE A 195 8.17 1.13 18.94
C ILE A 195 8.26 1.61 17.49
N GLN A 196 7.15 1.76 16.78
CA GLN A 196 7.14 2.27 15.39
C GLN A 196 7.72 3.70 15.32
N ILE A 197 7.33 4.58 16.23
CA ILE A 197 7.86 5.95 16.31
C ILE A 197 9.37 5.90 16.57
N LEU A 198 9.81 5.14 17.56
CA LEU A 198 11.23 5.01 17.88
C LEU A 198 12.06 4.48 16.69
N LEU A 199 11.55 3.49 15.98
CA LEU A 199 12.20 2.95 14.80
C LEU A 199 12.23 3.94 13.62
N TYR A 200 11.30 4.90 13.56
CA TYR A 200 11.26 5.91 12.51
C TYR A 200 12.06 7.18 12.83
N ILE A 201 12.41 7.42 14.10
CA ILE A 201 13.20 8.59 14.53
C ILE A 201 14.47 8.80 13.69
N PRO A 202 15.29 7.76 13.38
CA PRO A 202 16.52 7.97 12.60
C PRO A 202 16.25 8.53 11.19
N TRP A 203 15.08 8.26 10.62
CA TRP A 203 14.69 8.79 9.30
C TRP A 203 14.02 10.16 9.38
N MET A 204 13.51 10.56 10.55
CA MET A 204 12.73 11.79 10.73
C MET A 204 13.51 13.05 10.31
N ILE A 205 14.81 13.08 10.54
CA ILE A 205 15.69 14.21 10.18
C ILE A 205 15.67 14.41 8.66
N PHE A 206 15.88 13.33 7.91
CA PHE A 206 15.82 13.37 6.45
C PHE A 206 14.42 13.74 5.95
N PHE A 207 13.37 13.16 6.55
CA PHE A 207 12.00 13.46 6.19
C PHE A 207 11.67 14.95 6.29
N VAL A 208 12.09 15.62 7.38
CA VAL A 208 11.88 17.07 7.55
C VAL A 208 12.65 17.89 6.51
N VAL A 209 13.89 17.49 6.17
CA VAL A 209 14.67 18.15 5.12
C VAL A 209 14.00 18.00 3.76
N GLN A 210 13.57 16.80 3.43
CA GLN A 210 12.88 16.50 2.16
C GLN A 210 11.54 17.24 2.04
N LEU A 211 10.76 17.35 3.12
CA LEU A 211 9.53 18.16 3.12
C LEU A 211 9.79 19.64 2.78
N LYS A 212 10.89 20.21 3.29
CA LYS A 212 11.27 21.58 2.96
C LYS A 212 11.69 21.73 1.50
N GLN A 213 12.42 20.75 0.95
CA GLN A 213 12.82 20.74 -0.46
C GLN A 213 11.60 20.70 -1.38
N VAL A 214 10.65 19.80 -1.13
CA VAL A 214 9.42 19.67 -1.92
C VAL A 214 8.55 20.91 -1.77
N GLY A 215 8.43 21.50 -0.57
CA GLY A 215 7.66 22.71 -0.30
C GLY A 215 8.24 23.97 -0.95
N GLY A 216 9.54 23.99 -1.27
CA GLY A 216 10.24 25.14 -1.88
C GLY A 216 10.07 25.26 -3.41
N GLY A 217 9.45 24.30 -4.07
CA GLY A 217 9.23 24.29 -5.52
C GLY A 217 9.37 22.87 -6.12
N PHE A 218 8.28 22.13 -6.09
CA PHE A 218 8.26 20.82 -6.75
C PHE A 218 7.88 21.01 -8.22
N TRP A 219 8.57 20.32 -9.12
CA TRP A 219 8.37 20.43 -10.58
C TRP A 219 6.99 19.96 -11.05
N ILE A 220 6.28 19.13 -10.25
CA ILE A 220 4.90 18.71 -10.56
C ILE A 220 3.93 19.81 -10.12
N GLN A 221 3.26 20.42 -11.07
CA GLN A 221 2.18 21.37 -10.79
C GLN A 221 0.92 20.61 -10.40
N ILE A 222 0.41 20.87 -9.21
CA ILE A 222 -0.79 20.22 -8.68
C ILE A 222 -2.02 21.06 -9.06
N SER A 223 -2.91 20.46 -9.86
CA SER A 223 -4.28 20.97 -10.06
C SER A 223 -5.24 20.12 -9.23
N LEU A 224 -6.05 20.74 -8.37
CA LEU A 224 -7.02 20.01 -7.54
C LEU A 224 -7.95 19.13 -8.40
N VAL A 225 -8.47 19.69 -9.48
CA VAL A 225 -9.37 18.97 -10.41
C VAL A 225 -8.61 17.89 -11.15
N GLY A 226 -7.45 18.19 -11.72
CA GLY A 226 -6.62 17.22 -12.45
C GLY A 226 -6.22 16.05 -11.56
N THR A 227 -5.70 16.32 -10.37
CA THR A 227 -5.31 15.29 -9.40
C THR A 227 -6.49 14.43 -8.96
N THR A 228 -7.68 15.02 -8.73
CA THR A 228 -8.88 14.26 -8.37
C THR A 228 -9.29 13.32 -9.49
N VAL A 229 -9.30 13.80 -10.74
CA VAL A 229 -9.60 12.99 -11.92
C VAL A 229 -8.58 11.87 -12.08
N ASP A 230 -7.30 12.17 -11.91
CA ASP A 230 -6.21 11.18 -11.99
C ASP A 230 -6.35 10.07 -10.93
N ILE A 231 -6.64 10.42 -9.69
CA ILE A 231 -6.88 9.45 -8.62
C ILE A 231 -8.08 8.56 -8.95
N LEU A 232 -9.18 9.14 -9.42
CA LEU A 232 -10.41 8.40 -9.74
C LEU A 232 -10.27 7.47 -10.94
N SER A 233 -9.47 7.83 -11.94
CA SER A 233 -9.30 7.05 -13.18
C SER A 233 -8.08 6.13 -13.16
N PHE A 234 -7.17 6.31 -12.20
CA PHE A 234 -5.84 5.71 -12.16
C PHE A 234 -5.82 4.20 -12.40
N GLN A 235 -6.70 3.45 -11.75
CA GLN A 235 -6.72 1.99 -11.81
C GLN A 235 -7.05 1.43 -13.20
N PHE A 236 -7.70 2.22 -14.05
CA PHE A 236 -8.11 1.80 -15.40
C PHE A 236 -7.26 2.46 -16.51
N LYS A 237 -6.30 3.30 -16.17
CA LYS A 237 -5.36 3.89 -17.14
C LYS A 237 -4.39 2.86 -17.67
N ASN A 238 -4.05 2.96 -18.95
CA ASN A 238 -2.99 2.15 -19.57
C ASN A 238 -1.60 2.77 -19.36
N GLN A 239 -1.54 4.10 -19.25
CA GLN A 239 -0.31 4.88 -19.06
C GLN A 239 -0.53 5.90 -17.96
N VAL A 240 0.52 6.16 -17.19
CA VAL A 240 0.49 7.08 -16.05
C VAL A 240 0.22 8.52 -16.52
N ASP A 241 0.80 8.91 -17.64
CA ASP A 241 0.77 10.30 -18.16
C ASP A 241 -0.38 10.58 -19.14
N SER A 242 -1.35 9.67 -19.29
CA SER A 242 -2.46 9.90 -20.20
C SER A 242 -3.37 11.03 -19.70
N ASN A 243 -3.48 12.10 -20.49
CA ASN A 243 -4.38 13.22 -20.20
C ASN A 243 -5.79 12.86 -20.67
N PHE A 244 -6.76 12.80 -19.74
CA PHE A 244 -8.15 12.45 -20.05
C PHE A 244 -8.83 13.41 -21.04
N MET A 245 -8.36 14.65 -21.18
CA MET A 245 -8.90 15.61 -22.14
C MET A 245 -8.55 15.28 -23.59
N ASN A 246 -7.42 14.59 -23.81
CA ASN A 246 -6.90 14.29 -25.13
C ASN A 246 -6.92 12.78 -25.47
N ASP A 247 -7.28 11.93 -24.50
CA ASP A 247 -7.33 10.48 -24.67
C ASP A 247 -8.71 9.94 -24.29
N TRP A 248 -9.49 9.52 -25.30
CA TRP A 248 -10.81 8.93 -25.10
C TRP A 248 -10.78 7.66 -24.23
N LYS A 249 -9.66 6.93 -24.19
CA LYS A 249 -9.49 5.75 -23.33
C LYS A 249 -9.41 6.19 -21.85
N ALA A 250 -8.71 7.29 -21.57
CA ALA A 250 -8.66 7.86 -20.23
C ALA A 250 -10.04 8.39 -19.78
N LEU A 251 -10.83 8.97 -20.71
CA LEU A 251 -12.19 9.38 -20.42
C LEU A 251 -13.10 8.18 -20.09
N ILE A 252 -12.99 7.08 -20.84
CA ILE A 252 -13.72 5.84 -20.54
C ILE A 252 -13.29 5.31 -19.16
N ALA A 253 -11.98 5.28 -18.86
CA ALA A 253 -11.46 4.85 -17.56
C ALA A 253 -12.06 5.67 -16.42
N LEU A 254 -12.17 6.99 -16.58
CA LEU A 254 -12.79 7.88 -15.61
C LEU A 254 -14.28 7.54 -15.40
N ILE A 255 -15.04 7.40 -16.49
CA ILE A 255 -16.49 7.07 -16.43
C ILE A 255 -16.70 5.73 -15.73
N VAL A 256 -15.93 4.69 -16.07
CA VAL A 256 -15.99 3.37 -15.45
C VAL A 256 -15.67 3.47 -13.96
N SER A 257 -14.63 4.21 -13.59
CA SER A 257 -14.24 4.41 -12.18
C SER A 257 -15.36 5.05 -11.38
N ILE A 258 -15.95 6.14 -11.89
CA ILE A 258 -17.06 6.84 -11.23
C ILE A 258 -18.26 5.90 -11.07
N ALA A 259 -18.62 5.14 -12.10
CA ALA A 259 -19.72 4.18 -12.04
C ALA A 259 -19.48 3.10 -10.98
N VAL A 260 -18.25 2.56 -10.89
CA VAL A 260 -17.87 1.58 -9.86
C VAL A 260 -17.95 2.18 -8.45
N TYR A 261 -17.43 3.40 -8.23
CA TYR A 261 -17.50 4.04 -6.92
C TYR A 261 -18.95 4.32 -6.50
N ILE A 262 -19.79 4.84 -7.40
CA ILE A 262 -21.22 5.04 -7.13
C ILE A 262 -21.90 3.72 -6.77
N TYR A 263 -21.65 2.66 -7.53
CA TYR A 263 -22.18 1.33 -7.23
C TYR A 263 -21.77 0.84 -5.83
N LEU A 264 -20.49 0.97 -5.49
CA LEU A 264 -19.95 0.56 -4.18
C LEU A 264 -20.57 1.35 -3.04
N ILE A 265 -20.73 2.67 -3.19
CA ILE A 265 -21.37 3.54 -2.19
C ILE A 265 -22.84 3.11 -1.98
N ILE A 266 -23.60 2.92 -3.05
CA ILE A 266 -25.00 2.48 -2.98
C ILE A 266 -25.10 1.12 -2.28
N LYS A 267 -24.22 0.19 -2.64
CA LYS A 267 -24.19 -1.15 -2.04
C LYS A 267 -23.85 -1.10 -0.56
N ALA A 268 -22.84 -0.31 -0.17
CA ALA A 268 -22.46 -0.11 1.22
C ALA A 268 -23.62 0.49 2.04
N TYR A 269 -24.31 1.49 1.49
CA TYR A 269 -25.49 2.09 2.13
C TYR A 269 -26.62 1.07 2.32
N LYS A 270 -26.93 0.27 1.30
CA LYS A 270 -27.96 -0.79 1.38
C LYS A 270 -27.63 -1.85 2.41
N LEU A 271 -26.34 -2.26 2.51
CA LEU A 271 -25.89 -3.22 3.51
C LEU A 271 -26.02 -2.67 4.94
N LYS A 272 -25.60 -1.41 5.16
CA LYS A 272 -25.76 -0.74 6.46
C LYS A 272 -27.24 -0.66 6.86
N LYS A 273 -28.14 -0.28 5.95
CA LYS A 273 -29.58 -0.24 6.20
C LYS A 273 -30.14 -1.63 6.54
N LYS A 274 -29.70 -2.69 5.86
CA LYS A 274 -30.12 -4.07 6.14
C LYS A 274 -29.65 -4.55 7.51
N GLU A 275 -28.47 -4.17 7.97
CA GLU A 275 -27.97 -4.50 9.31
C GLU A 275 -28.75 -3.74 10.41
N SER A 276 -29.11 -2.49 10.17
CA SER A 276 -29.91 -1.68 11.10
C SER A 276 -31.38 -2.12 11.20
N LEU A 277 -31.88 -2.85 10.21
CA LEU A 277 -33.25 -3.38 10.16
C LEU A 277 -33.37 -4.83 10.65
N LYS A 278 -32.26 -5.49 11.04
CA LYS A 278 -32.34 -6.79 11.72
C LYS A 278 -32.93 -6.54 13.11
N PRO A 279 -34.11 -7.08 13.41
CA PRO A 279 -34.67 -6.96 14.77
C PRO A 279 -33.63 -7.55 15.73
N VAL A 280 -33.42 -6.84 16.84
CA VAL A 280 -32.73 -7.41 18.00
C VAL A 280 -33.61 -8.61 18.39
N ALA A 281 -33.16 -9.82 18.07
CA ALA A 281 -33.78 -11.02 18.56
C ALA A 281 -33.62 -10.95 20.08
N LEU A 282 -34.71 -10.55 20.76
CA LEU A 282 -34.84 -10.70 22.18
C LEU A 282 -34.62 -12.19 22.47
N SER A 283 -33.49 -12.51 23.08
CA SER A 283 -33.28 -13.81 23.69
C SER A 283 -34.27 -13.94 24.87
N THR A 284 -35.46 -14.40 24.58
CA THR A 284 -36.32 -15.00 25.57
C THR A 284 -35.93 -16.46 25.67
N GLY A 285 -35.34 -16.83 26.81
CA GLY A 285 -35.00 -18.22 27.16
C GLY A 285 -33.79 -18.28 28.06
#